data_471093c32670e4799cf59e63d1ca9e4c
#
_entry.id   471093c32670e4799cf59e63d1ca9e4c
#
_cell.length_a   1.000
_cell.length_b   1.000
_cell.length_c   1.000
_cell.angle_alpha   90.00
_cell.angle_beta   90.00
_cell.angle_gamma   90.00
#
_symmetry.space_group_name_H-M   'P 1'
#
loop_
_entity.id
_entity.type
_entity.pdbx_description
1 polymer ?
#
loop_
_entity_poly.entity_id
_entity_poly.type
_entity_poly.pdbx_seq_one_letter_code
_entity_poly.pdbx_strand_id
1 'polypeptide(L)'
;MKRKKKTDYLRFINYEFIQDEQLFKSNTDTAVFGMFLDMMKNKSVLDIGTNTGALLLYAHYHGARYLYGVDIHEEALEIAEENLKKYADTYKLYHSRVQDLEIEPVDVVICNPPFFEMNNVTDDRYFREAMFEESLPLEDLFKAMRRFMKDNGEAYLIYQADRFPEVYDMCKKYKLKIMKMRYIHDIHSKHALRFMLKLKIGPMSKLKVYEPVMIDRGNVVKPVYTAE
;
A
#
# COMPACT_ATOMS: atom_id res chain seq x y z
N MET A 1 -25.63 9.88 -9.79
CA MET A 1 -26.13 8.64 -9.11
C MET A 1 -25.80 8.74 -7.63
N LYS A 2 -26.69 8.29 -6.70
CA LYS A 2 -26.33 8.23 -5.28
C LYS A 2 -25.32 7.10 -5.08
N ARG A 3 -24.14 7.42 -4.52
CA ARG A 3 -23.11 6.44 -4.17
C ARG A 3 -23.64 5.44 -3.14
N LYS A 4 -23.35 4.17 -3.32
CA LYS A 4 -23.70 3.10 -2.38
C LYS A 4 -22.55 2.87 -1.41
N LYS A 5 -22.51 3.68 -0.36
CA LYS A 5 -21.57 3.50 0.75
C LYS A 5 -22.00 2.30 1.62
N LYS A 6 -21.03 1.47 1.98
CA LYS A 6 -21.20 0.37 2.94
C LYS A 6 -20.16 0.53 4.05
N THR A 7 -20.62 0.40 5.28
CA THR A 7 -19.72 0.31 6.44
C THR A 7 -19.33 -1.16 6.67
N ASP A 8 -18.06 -1.40 6.89
CA ASP A 8 -17.45 -2.70 7.18
C ASP A 8 -16.36 -2.51 8.23
N TYR A 9 -15.61 -3.53 8.56
CA TYR A 9 -14.45 -3.45 9.44
C TYR A 9 -13.17 -3.80 8.69
N LEU A 10 -12.09 -3.08 8.98
CA LEU A 10 -10.77 -3.48 8.49
C LEU A 10 -10.38 -4.81 9.15
N ARG A 11 -9.98 -5.78 8.32
CA ARG A 11 -9.56 -7.11 8.79
C ARG A 11 -8.38 -6.98 9.75
N PHE A 12 -8.37 -7.79 10.81
CA PHE A 12 -7.33 -7.88 11.86
C PHE A 12 -7.24 -6.68 12.81
N ILE A 13 -7.96 -5.58 12.55
CA ILE A 13 -8.04 -4.44 13.45
C ILE A 13 -9.52 -4.05 13.61
N ASN A 14 -9.88 -3.51 14.77
CA ASN A 14 -11.27 -3.19 15.08
C ASN A 14 -11.61 -1.74 14.67
N TYR A 15 -11.31 -1.38 13.41
CA TYR A 15 -11.65 -0.07 12.85
C TYR A 15 -12.81 -0.21 11.87
N GLU A 16 -13.90 0.53 12.10
CA GLU A 16 -14.95 0.71 11.11
C GLU A 16 -14.40 1.41 9.88
N PHE A 17 -14.79 0.95 8.72
CA PHE A 17 -14.28 1.41 7.45
C PHE A 17 -15.39 1.53 6.42
N ILE A 18 -15.53 2.70 5.81
CA ILE A 18 -16.50 2.97 4.76
C ILE A 18 -15.87 2.61 3.42
N GLN A 19 -16.61 1.84 2.63
CA GLN A 19 -16.27 1.52 1.24
C GLN A 19 -17.40 1.93 0.33
N ASP A 20 -17.09 2.22 -0.94
CA ASP A 20 -18.07 2.46 -1.99
C ASP A 20 -18.02 1.30 -2.99
N GLU A 21 -19.19 0.83 -3.45
CA GLU A 21 -19.27 -0.28 -4.41
C GLU A 21 -18.70 0.09 -5.78
N GLN A 22 -18.60 1.36 -6.09
CA GLN A 22 -18.09 1.89 -7.35
C GLN A 22 -16.57 2.17 -7.32
N LEU A 23 -15.93 2.08 -6.14
CA LEU A 23 -14.50 2.27 -5.95
C LEU A 23 -13.77 0.95 -5.79
N PHE A 24 -12.45 0.98 -5.95
CA PHE A 24 -11.62 -0.19 -5.68
C PHE A 24 -11.68 -0.54 -4.19
N LYS A 25 -12.18 -1.76 -3.89
CA LYS A 25 -12.39 -2.19 -2.50
C LYS A 25 -11.09 -2.62 -1.84
N SER A 26 -10.95 -2.26 -0.56
CA SER A 26 -9.95 -2.90 0.29
C SER A 26 -10.16 -4.42 0.30
N ASN A 27 -9.12 -5.15 0.00
CA ASN A 27 -9.13 -6.60 -0.16
C ASN A 27 -8.18 -7.28 0.84
N THR A 28 -8.00 -8.59 0.69
CA THR A 28 -7.09 -9.37 1.53
C THR A 28 -5.65 -8.91 1.41
N ASP A 29 -5.18 -8.52 0.21
CA ASP A 29 -3.82 -8.00 -0.01
C ASP A 29 -3.60 -6.74 0.82
N THR A 30 -4.55 -5.78 0.80
CA THR A 30 -4.51 -4.57 1.62
C THR A 30 -4.41 -4.89 3.12
N ALA A 31 -5.23 -5.83 3.60
CA ALA A 31 -5.25 -6.19 5.02
C ALA A 31 -3.95 -6.90 5.46
N VAL A 32 -3.47 -7.86 4.68
CA VAL A 32 -2.22 -8.57 4.94
C VAL A 32 -1.02 -7.62 4.88
N PHE A 33 -1.03 -6.71 3.91
CA PHE A 33 0.01 -5.69 3.78
C PHE A 33 -0.03 -4.68 4.93
N GLY A 34 -1.22 -4.27 5.36
CA GLY A 34 -1.37 -3.43 6.55
C GLY A 34 -0.79 -4.07 7.82
N MET A 35 -0.97 -5.37 8.00
CA MET A 35 -0.37 -6.12 9.12
C MET A 35 1.12 -6.45 8.94
N PHE A 36 1.67 -6.28 7.74
CA PHE A 36 3.11 -6.41 7.49
C PHE A 36 3.91 -5.18 7.92
N LEU A 37 3.26 -4.04 8.09
CA LEU A 37 3.87 -2.79 8.56
C LEU A 37 4.42 -2.99 9.99
N ASP A 38 5.60 -2.42 10.26
CA ASP A 38 6.15 -2.41 11.61
C ASP A 38 5.53 -1.28 12.46
N MET A 39 5.79 -1.27 13.77
CA MET A 39 5.37 -0.19 14.65
C MET A 39 5.95 1.17 14.19
N MET A 40 5.09 2.18 14.14
CA MET A 40 5.39 3.51 13.56
C MET A 40 5.15 4.65 14.56
N LYS A 41 5.42 4.41 15.85
CA LYS A 41 5.10 5.36 16.92
C LYS A 41 5.61 6.77 16.59
N ASN A 42 4.68 7.72 16.53
CA ASN A 42 4.91 9.15 16.23
C ASN A 42 5.53 9.45 14.86
N LYS A 43 5.56 8.49 13.92
CA LYS A 43 6.11 8.70 12.58
C LYS A 43 5.13 9.44 11.67
N SER A 44 5.68 10.11 10.65
CA SER A 44 4.96 10.62 9.49
C SER A 44 4.93 9.57 8.38
N VAL A 45 3.77 9.38 7.76
CA VAL A 45 3.52 8.34 6.74
C VAL A 45 2.90 8.96 5.50
N LEU A 46 3.42 8.64 4.33
CA LEU A 46 2.79 8.92 3.03
C LEU A 46 2.32 7.61 2.40
N ASP A 47 1.06 7.53 2.08
CA ASP A 47 0.45 6.44 1.30
C ASP A 47 0.22 6.90 -0.14
N ILE A 48 0.93 6.28 -1.10
CA ILE A 48 0.85 6.59 -2.52
C ILE A 48 -0.24 5.72 -3.16
N GLY A 49 -1.25 6.35 -3.74
CA GLY A 49 -2.47 5.67 -4.19
C GLY A 49 -3.33 5.26 -2.99
N THR A 50 -3.61 6.22 -2.11
CA THR A 50 -4.25 5.94 -0.83
C THR A 50 -5.69 5.43 -0.95
N ASN A 51 -6.32 5.63 -2.11
CA ASN A 51 -7.70 5.25 -2.36
C ASN A 51 -8.61 5.70 -1.20
N THR A 52 -9.32 4.79 -0.57
CA THR A 52 -10.25 5.06 0.55
C THR A 52 -9.57 5.14 1.93
N GLY A 53 -8.23 5.22 1.99
CA GLY A 53 -7.46 5.46 3.21
C GLY A 53 -7.18 4.22 4.08
N ALA A 54 -7.41 3.01 3.57
CA ALA A 54 -7.25 1.78 4.36
C ALA A 54 -5.84 1.61 4.93
N LEU A 55 -4.79 1.79 4.13
CA LEU A 55 -3.40 1.62 4.59
C LEU A 55 -2.98 2.72 5.57
N LEU A 56 -3.51 3.93 5.44
CA LEU A 56 -3.30 4.99 6.44
C LEU A 56 -3.92 4.62 7.79
N LEU A 57 -5.07 3.95 7.80
CA LEU A 57 -5.68 3.46 9.04
C LEU A 57 -4.86 2.32 9.67
N TYR A 58 -4.26 1.43 8.87
CA TYR A 58 -3.30 0.44 9.40
C TYR A 58 -2.04 1.12 9.94
N ALA A 59 -1.51 2.14 9.26
CA ALA A 59 -0.38 2.91 9.75
C ALA A 59 -0.73 3.61 11.08
N HIS A 60 -1.91 4.18 11.20
CA HIS A 60 -2.43 4.76 12.46
C HIS A 60 -2.50 3.69 13.57
N TYR A 61 -3.05 2.52 13.28
CA TYR A 61 -3.10 1.39 14.23
C TYR A 61 -1.70 1.00 14.72
N HIS A 62 -0.68 1.05 13.86
CA HIS A 62 0.73 0.85 14.21
C HIS A 62 1.40 2.06 14.89
N GLY A 63 0.63 3.11 15.20
CA GLY A 63 1.09 4.25 15.99
C GLY A 63 1.60 5.45 15.18
N ALA A 64 1.42 5.47 13.86
CA ALA A 64 1.71 6.65 13.05
C ALA A 64 0.85 7.83 13.51
N ARG A 65 1.44 9.03 13.51
CA ARG A 65 0.76 10.24 13.98
C ARG A 65 0.38 11.20 12.86
N TYR A 66 1.25 11.36 11.88
CA TYR A 66 1.05 12.29 10.77
C TYR A 66 0.81 11.49 9.50
N LEU A 67 -0.42 11.55 8.97
CA LEU A 67 -0.85 10.73 7.85
C LEU A 67 -1.04 11.60 6.61
N TYR A 68 -0.38 11.24 5.52
CA TYR A 68 -0.50 11.89 4.22
C TYR A 68 -0.95 10.85 3.21
N GLY A 69 -2.01 11.17 2.46
CA GLY A 69 -2.50 10.33 1.37
C GLY A 69 -2.50 11.10 0.07
N VAL A 70 -2.06 10.49 -1.02
CA VAL A 70 -2.18 11.05 -2.36
C VAL A 70 -2.89 10.08 -3.26
N ASP A 71 -3.87 10.58 -4.03
CA ASP A 71 -4.59 9.82 -5.04
C ASP A 71 -5.02 10.73 -6.18
N ILE A 72 -5.23 10.16 -7.36
CA ILE A 72 -5.73 10.85 -8.55
C ILE A 72 -7.25 10.90 -8.61
N HIS A 73 -7.93 10.17 -7.72
CA HIS A 73 -9.39 10.05 -7.67
C HIS A 73 -9.96 10.83 -6.49
N GLU A 74 -10.58 11.97 -6.78
CA GLU A 74 -11.20 12.82 -5.76
C GLU A 74 -12.27 12.08 -4.96
N GLU A 75 -13.06 11.25 -5.65
CA GLU A 75 -14.11 10.46 -5.04
C GLU A 75 -13.59 9.46 -3.99
N ALA A 76 -12.43 8.89 -4.21
CA ALA A 76 -11.79 7.99 -3.24
C ALA A 76 -11.30 8.77 -2.02
N LEU A 77 -10.74 9.96 -2.25
CA LEU A 77 -10.28 10.84 -1.18
C LEU A 77 -11.41 11.36 -0.28
N GLU A 78 -12.61 11.61 -0.82
CA GLU A 78 -13.77 11.94 0.02
C GLU A 78 -14.11 10.81 1.00
N ILE A 79 -14.02 9.55 0.56
CA ILE A 79 -14.22 8.39 1.45
C ILE A 79 -13.05 8.24 2.43
N ALA A 80 -11.82 8.47 1.98
CA ALA A 80 -10.65 8.45 2.85
C ALA A 80 -10.75 9.49 3.97
N GLU A 81 -11.24 10.70 3.66
CA GLU A 81 -11.52 11.75 4.64
C GLU A 81 -12.52 11.28 5.70
N GLU A 82 -13.65 10.69 5.29
CA GLU A 82 -14.66 10.14 6.21
C GLU A 82 -14.09 9.05 7.11
N ASN A 83 -13.23 8.19 6.57
CA ASN A 83 -12.60 7.10 7.30
C ASN A 83 -11.56 7.59 8.31
N LEU A 84 -10.66 8.48 7.89
CA LEU A 84 -9.57 8.99 8.73
C LEU A 84 -10.10 9.86 9.88
N LYS A 85 -11.10 10.69 9.62
CA LYS A 85 -11.70 11.59 10.62
C LYS A 85 -12.19 10.88 11.88
N LYS A 86 -12.50 9.58 11.81
CA LYS A 86 -12.96 8.79 12.98
C LYS A 86 -11.81 8.46 13.95
N TYR A 87 -10.56 8.39 13.48
CA TYR A 87 -9.47 7.79 14.23
C TYR A 87 -8.22 8.67 14.33
N ALA A 88 -7.94 9.48 13.32
CA ALA A 88 -6.72 10.23 13.19
C ALA A 88 -6.92 11.73 13.44
N ASP A 89 -6.12 12.31 14.34
CA ASP A 89 -6.17 13.74 14.64
C ASP A 89 -5.39 14.58 13.62
N THR A 90 -4.41 13.98 12.94
CA THR A 90 -3.49 14.71 12.04
C THR A 90 -3.31 13.96 10.74
N TYR A 91 -4.02 14.39 9.71
CA TYR A 91 -3.89 13.85 8.37
C TYR A 91 -4.08 14.95 7.31
N LYS A 92 -3.57 14.68 6.11
CA LYS A 92 -3.80 15.52 4.93
C LYS A 92 -3.89 14.65 3.67
N LEU A 93 -4.91 14.88 2.87
CA LEU A 93 -5.15 14.20 1.61
C LEU A 93 -4.89 15.14 0.45
N TYR A 94 -4.29 14.61 -0.62
CA TYR A 94 -3.91 15.36 -1.81
C TYR A 94 -4.53 14.72 -3.05
N HIS A 95 -5.36 15.46 -3.74
CA HIS A 95 -5.87 15.11 -5.06
C HIS A 95 -4.82 15.51 -6.10
N SER A 96 -3.91 14.61 -6.42
CA SER A 96 -2.77 14.87 -7.31
C SER A 96 -2.16 13.57 -7.82
N ARG A 97 -1.43 13.65 -8.92
CA ARG A 97 -0.45 12.62 -9.25
C ARG A 97 0.72 12.71 -8.27
N VAL A 98 1.31 11.58 -7.92
CA VAL A 98 2.45 11.58 -6.99
C VAL A 98 3.68 12.30 -7.57
N GLN A 99 3.81 12.32 -8.91
CA GLN A 99 4.87 13.04 -9.60
C GLN A 99 4.81 14.56 -9.33
N ASP A 100 3.59 15.11 -9.19
CA ASP A 100 3.30 16.54 -9.03
C ASP A 100 3.11 16.93 -7.55
N LEU A 101 3.18 15.95 -6.63
CA LEU A 101 3.02 16.17 -5.20
C LEU A 101 4.19 16.97 -4.63
N GLU A 102 3.89 17.99 -3.83
CA GLU A 102 4.87 18.79 -3.10
C GLU A 102 4.62 18.71 -1.60
N ILE A 103 5.41 17.88 -0.92
CA ILE A 103 5.44 17.76 0.54
C ILE A 103 6.87 17.53 1.01
N GLU A 104 7.12 17.84 2.29
CA GLU A 104 8.37 17.48 2.95
C GLU A 104 8.52 15.96 3.06
N PRO A 105 9.76 15.45 3.01
CA PRO A 105 10.03 14.03 3.20
C PRO A 105 9.45 13.50 4.52
N VAL A 106 8.95 12.26 4.48
CA VAL A 106 8.31 11.57 5.58
C VAL A 106 9.17 10.42 6.14
N ASP A 107 8.81 9.92 7.31
CA ASP A 107 9.52 8.80 7.94
C ASP A 107 9.23 7.48 7.24
N VAL A 108 8.02 7.32 6.69
CA VAL A 108 7.58 6.08 6.04
C VAL A 108 6.78 6.39 4.78
N VAL A 109 7.11 5.71 3.68
CA VAL A 109 6.30 5.69 2.46
C VAL A 109 5.67 4.31 2.30
N ILE A 110 4.38 4.25 2.00
CA ILE A 110 3.65 3.01 1.75
C ILE A 110 3.07 3.06 0.34
N CYS A 111 3.06 1.95 -0.36
CA CYS A 111 2.35 1.83 -1.63
C CYS A 111 1.85 0.41 -1.88
N ASN A 112 0.57 0.32 -2.22
CA ASN A 112 -0.05 -0.83 -2.86
C ASN A 112 -0.47 -0.39 -4.26
N PRO A 113 0.47 -0.34 -5.22
CA PRO A 113 0.21 0.27 -6.52
C PRO A 113 -0.70 -0.59 -7.38
N PRO A 114 -1.32 -0.01 -8.41
CA PRO A 114 -1.92 -0.80 -9.48
C PRO A 114 -0.80 -1.60 -10.19
N PHE A 115 -1.00 -2.89 -10.40
CA PHE A 115 0.02 -3.78 -10.96
C PHE A 115 -0.51 -4.74 -12.02
N PHE A 116 -1.69 -4.50 -12.58
CA PHE A 116 -2.23 -5.29 -13.69
C PHE A 116 -1.83 -4.66 -15.03
N GLU A 117 -1.37 -5.50 -15.96
CA GLU A 117 -1.20 -5.11 -17.35
C GLU A 117 -2.56 -5.10 -18.06
N MET A 118 -2.72 -4.23 -19.08
CA MET A 118 -3.98 -3.98 -19.81
C MET A 118 -4.51 -5.15 -20.64
N ASN A 119 -4.34 -6.39 -20.23
CA ASN A 119 -4.79 -7.55 -20.98
C ASN A 119 -6.28 -7.92 -20.76
N ASN A 120 -6.95 -7.31 -19.79
CA ASN A 120 -8.37 -7.53 -19.51
C ASN A 120 -9.12 -6.19 -19.55
N VAL A 121 -9.78 -5.93 -20.64
CA VAL A 121 -10.53 -4.67 -20.89
C VAL A 121 -11.76 -4.64 -20.00
N THR A 122 -11.75 -3.80 -18.98
CA THR A 122 -12.99 -3.28 -18.40
C THR A 122 -13.30 -1.94 -19.04
N ASP A 123 -14.56 -1.71 -19.41
CA ASP A 123 -14.99 -0.41 -19.99
C ASP A 123 -15.01 0.73 -18.96
N ASP A 124 -14.85 0.42 -17.67
CA ASP A 124 -14.85 1.38 -16.58
C ASP A 124 -13.47 2.06 -16.45
N ARG A 125 -13.43 3.36 -16.74
CA ARG A 125 -12.22 4.18 -16.68
C ARG A 125 -11.58 4.19 -15.27
N TYR A 126 -12.40 4.27 -14.23
CA TYR A 126 -11.91 4.27 -12.84
C TYR A 126 -11.18 2.98 -12.49
N PHE A 127 -11.79 1.81 -12.84
CA PHE A 127 -11.15 0.51 -12.60
C PHE A 127 -9.87 0.36 -13.42
N ARG A 128 -9.83 0.89 -14.65
CA ARG A 128 -8.59 0.88 -15.44
C ARG A 128 -7.48 1.67 -14.78
N GLU A 129 -7.73 2.92 -14.41
CA GLU A 129 -6.73 3.79 -13.78
C GLU A 129 -6.30 3.28 -12.39
N ALA A 130 -7.19 2.63 -11.62
CA ALA A 130 -6.90 2.05 -10.31
C ALA A 130 -6.21 0.68 -10.36
N MET A 131 -6.25 -0.02 -11.49
CA MET A 131 -5.71 -1.38 -11.63
C MET A 131 -4.47 -1.45 -12.51
N PHE A 132 -4.25 -0.48 -13.42
CA PHE A 132 -3.20 -0.57 -14.42
C PHE A 132 -1.99 0.32 -14.12
N GLU A 133 -0.83 -0.25 -14.35
CA GLU A 133 0.48 0.38 -14.13
C GLU A 133 0.70 1.67 -14.92
N GLU A 134 -0.08 1.91 -15.98
CA GLU A 134 0.03 3.14 -16.78
C GLU A 134 -0.18 4.42 -15.96
N SER A 135 -0.99 4.36 -14.88
CA SER A 135 -1.22 5.50 -13.99
C SER A 135 -0.03 5.80 -13.09
N LEU A 136 0.76 4.77 -12.75
CA LEU A 136 1.93 4.88 -11.91
C LEU A 136 3.00 3.85 -12.37
N PRO A 137 3.80 4.15 -13.39
CA PRO A 137 4.89 3.30 -13.84
C PRO A 137 5.84 2.96 -12.69
N LEU A 138 6.38 1.74 -12.69
CA LEU A 138 7.25 1.23 -11.61
C LEU A 138 8.44 2.17 -11.34
N GLU A 139 9.03 2.73 -12.40
CA GLU A 139 10.12 3.70 -12.25
C GLU A 139 9.68 4.98 -11.53
N ASP A 140 8.53 5.53 -11.88
CA ASP A 140 7.99 6.74 -11.26
C ASP A 140 7.65 6.49 -9.78
N LEU A 141 7.12 5.31 -9.47
CA LEU A 141 6.90 4.89 -8.09
C LEU A 141 8.19 4.89 -7.27
N PHE A 142 9.26 4.26 -7.78
CA PHE A 142 10.54 4.21 -7.07
C PHE A 142 11.21 5.57 -6.95
N LYS A 143 11.08 6.42 -7.96
CA LYS A 143 11.51 7.82 -7.93
C LYS A 143 10.75 8.61 -6.84
N ALA A 144 9.44 8.43 -6.76
CA ALA A 144 8.60 9.06 -5.75
C ALA A 144 8.97 8.56 -4.34
N MET A 145 9.07 7.24 -4.13
CA MET A 145 9.53 6.67 -2.86
C MET A 145 10.85 7.29 -2.41
N ARG A 146 11.85 7.33 -3.31
CA ARG A 146 13.17 7.89 -2.97
C ARG A 146 13.11 9.39 -2.66
N ARG A 147 12.25 10.14 -3.37
CA ARG A 147 12.05 11.59 -3.16
C ARG A 147 11.42 11.89 -1.81
N PHE A 148 10.40 11.11 -1.42
CA PHE A 148 9.61 11.39 -0.22
C PHE A 148 10.13 10.68 1.05
N MET A 149 11.11 9.80 0.95
CA MET A 149 11.75 9.20 2.13
C MET A 149 12.79 10.15 2.72
N LYS A 150 12.73 10.40 4.03
CA LYS A 150 13.85 10.94 4.81
C LYS A 150 15.07 10.02 4.70
N ASP A 151 16.27 10.53 4.99
CA ASP A 151 17.52 9.73 4.90
C ASP A 151 17.48 8.43 5.74
N ASN A 152 16.86 8.48 6.91
CA ASN A 152 16.62 7.30 7.75
C ASN A 152 15.22 6.69 7.56
N GLY A 153 14.51 7.11 6.53
CA GLY A 153 13.15 6.68 6.23
C GLY A 153 13.05 5.23 5.79
N GLU A 154 11.83 4.74 5.77
CA GLU A 154 11.49 3.39 5.36
C GLU A 154 10.42 3.46 4.26
N ALA A 155 10.42 2.47 3.35
CA ALA A 155 9.29 2.30 2.45
C ALA A 155 8.75 0.87 2.52
N TYR A 156 7.46 0.73 2.28
CA TYR A 156 6.77 -0.55 2.21
C TYR A 156 6.07 -0.66 0.86
N LEU A 157 6.22 -1.80 0.22
CA LEU A 157 5.68 -2.10 -1.10
C LEU A 157 5.09 -3.50 -1.11
N ILE A 158 3.89 -3.66 -1.66
CA ILE A 158 3.36 -4.95 -2.10
C ILE A 158 3.34 -4.97 -3.62
N TYR A 159 3.71 -6.11 -4.24
CA TYR A 159 3.75 -6.23 -5.70
C TYR A 159 3.55 -7.67 -6.17
N GLN A 160 3.36 -7.89 -7.48
CA GLN A 160 3.23 -9.23 -8.08
C GLN A 160 4.52 -10.04 -7.94
N ALA A 161 4.40 -11.33 -7.59
CA ALA A 161 5.56 -12.16 -7.28
C ALA A 161 6.48 -12.43 -8.47
N ASP A 162 5.91 -12.58 -9.65
CA ASP A 162 6.64 -12.81 -10.92
C ASP A 162 7.43 -11.59 -11.39
N ARG A 163 7.04 -10.38 -10.95
CA ARG A 163 7.74 -9.13 -11.27
C ARG A 163 8.84 -8.75 -10.26
N PHE A 164 9.22 -9.66 -9.38
CA PHE A 164 10.30 -9.39 -8.41
C PHE A 164 11.63 -8.98 -9.06
N PRO A 165 12.08 -9.56 -10.21
CA PRO A 165 13.31 -9.13 -10.86
C PRO A 165 13.31 -7.64 -11.22
N GLU A 166 12.22 -7.11 -11.76
CA GLU A 166 12.07 -5.69 -12.12
C GLU A 166 12.13 -4.79 -10.89
N VAL A 167 11.39 -5.17 -9.83
CA VAL A 167 11.39 -4.45 -8.56
C VAL A 167 12.79 -4.46 -7.93
N TYR A 168 13.52 -5.58 -8.01
CA TYR A 168 14.89 -5.67 -7.53
C TYR A 168 15.85 -4.74 -8.30
N ASP A 169 15.69 -4.64 -9.62
CA ASP A 169 16.49 -3.72 -10.44
C ASP A 169 16.20 -2.26 -10.09
N MET A 170 14.93 -1.90 -9.83
CA MET A 170 14.57 -0.57 -9.32
C MET A 170 15.18 -0.31 -7.94
N CYS A 171 15.18 -1.30 -7.05
CA CYS A 171 15.84 -1.19 -5.76
C CYS A 171 17.33 -0.84 -5.90
N LYS A 172 18.04 -1.50 -6.83
CA LYS A 172 19.46 -1.17 -7.13
C LYS A 172 19.60 0.24 -7.69
N LYS A 173 18.81 0.58 -8.70
CA LYS A 173 18.85 1.88 -9.38
C LYS A 173 18.66 3.05 -8.40
N TYR A 174 17.71 2.94 -7.48
CA TYR A 174 17.37 4.00 -6.53
C TYR A 174 18.09 3.87 -5.16
N LYS A 175 19.04 2.94 -5.04
CA LYS A 175 19.84 2.68 -3.82
C LYS A 175 18.96 2.38 -2.60
N LEU A 176 17.92 1.59 -2.81
CA LEU A 176 17.03 1.08 -1.76
C LEU A 176 17.42 -0.36 -1.44
N LYS A 177 17.80 -0.64 -0.20
CA LYS A 177 18.08 -2.00 0.28
C LYS A 177 16.81 -2.67 0.75
N ILE A 178 16.62 -3.93 0.39
CA ILE A 178 15.52 -4.75 0.88
C ILE A 178 15.89 -5.29 2.27
N MET A 179 15.09 -4.92 3.28
CA MET A 179 15.34 -5.30 4.68
C MET A 179 14.54 -6.53 5.08
N LYS A 180 13.28 -6.58 4.63
CA LYS A 180 12.29 -7.59 5.03
C LYS A 180 11.47 -7.95 3.82
N MET A 181 11.18 -9.23 3.67
CA MET A 181 10.35 -9.76 2.59
C MET A 181 9.41 -10.83 3.11
N ARG A 182 8.20 -10.87 2.59
CA ARG A 182 7.23 -11.94 2.84
C ARG A 182 6.40 -12.17 1.59
N TYR A 183 6.15 -13.42 1.25
CA TYR A 183 5.29 -13.81 0.14
C TYR A 183 3.85 -14.02 0.60
N ILE A 184 2.91 -13.86 -0.34
CA ILE A 184 1.51 -14.27 -0.21
C ILE A 184 1.28 -15.38 -1.21
N HIS A 185 0.82 -16.54 -0.71
CA HIS A 185 0.47 -17.71 -1.50
C HIS A 185 -1.02 -18.03 -1.34
N ASP A 186 -1.68 -18.37 -2.45
CA ASP A 186 -2.96 -19.06 -2.39
C ASP A 186 -2.69 -20.57 -2.31
N ILE A 187 -3.40 -21.29 -1.41
CA ILE A 187 -3.21 -22.74 -1.23
C ILE A 187 -3.51 -23.56 -2.50
N HIS A 188 -4.27 -22.97 -3.45
CA HIS A 188 -4.58 -23.59 -4.73
C HIS A 188 -3.57 -23.23 -5.83
N SER A 189 -2.63 -22.31 -5.56
CA SER A 189 -1.61 -21.90 -6.52
C SER A 189 -0.28 -22.61 -6.29
N LYS A 190 0.40 -22.96 -7.38
CA LYS A 190 1.78 -23.51 -7.31
C LYS A 190 2.84 -22.44 -7.05
N HIS A 191 2.50 -21.16 -7.27
CA HIS A 191 3.42 -20.04 -7.18
C HIS A 191 2.88 -18.98 -6.23
N ALA A 192 3.79 -18.19 -5.66
CA ALA A 192 3.41 -17.01 -4.90
C ALA A 192 2.63 -16.04 -5.78
N LEU A 193 1.60 -15.40 -5.22
CA LEU A 193 0.82 -14.38 -5.92
C LEU A 193 1.46 -13.00 -5.80
N ARG A 194 1.94 -12.68 -4.60
CA ARG A 194 2.49 -11.36 -4.24
C ARG A 194 3.71 -11.52 -3.37
N PHE A 195 4.49 -10.45 -3.30
CA PHE A 195 5.46 -10.24 -2.24
C PHE A 195 5.26 -8.88 -1.59
N MET A 196 5.67 -8.77 -0.34
CA MET A 196 5.70 -7.54 0.45
C MET A 196 7.14 -7.25 0.85
N LEU A 197 7.57 -6.00 0.69
CA LEU A 197 8.92 -5.56 1.01
C LEU A 197 8.90 -4.43 2.03
N LYS A 198 9.90 -4.45 2.92
CA LYS A 198 10.36 -3.26 3.65
C LYS A 198 11.70 -2.83 3.06
N LEU A 199 11.78 -1.57 2.67
CA LEU A 199 12.93 -0.95 2.02
C LEU A 199 13.52 0.14 2.91
N LYS A 200 14.84 0.35 2.80
CA LYS A 200 15.57 1.49 3.40
C LYS A 200 16.58 2.04 2.40
N ILE A 201 16.97 3.29 2.57
CA ILE A 201 18.07 3.88 1.81
C ILE A 201 19.38 3.23 2.24
N GLY A 202 20.23 2.89 1.27
CA GLY A 202 21.58 2.38 1.50
C GLY A 202 21.96 1.18 0.64
N PRO A 203 23.19 0.68 0.77
CA PRO A 203 23.65 -0.47 0.01
C PRO A 203 22.90 -1.74 0.42
N MET A 204 22.80 -2.70 -0.49
CA MET A 204 22.21 -4.01 -0.21
C MET A 204 22.88 -4.65 1.01
N SER A 205 22.07 -5.26 1.87
CA SER A 205 22.46 -5.91 3.12
C SER A 205 21.74 -7.24 3.28
N LYS A 206 21.93 -7.92 4.42
CA LYS A 206 21.21 -9.17 4.69
C LYS A 206 19.69 -8.94 4.65
N LEU A 207 19.01 -9.67 3.78
CA LEU A 207 17.56 -9.73 3.65
C LEU A 207 17.00 -10.74 4.68
N LYS A 208 15.95 -10.38 5.38
CA LYS A 208 15.12 -11.31 6.17
C LYS A 208 13.90 -11.71 5.37
N VAL A 209 13.81 -12.99 5.02
CA VAL A 209 12.62 -13.57 4.37
C VAL A 209 11.82 -14.29 5.45
N TYR A 210 10.57 -13.86 5.63
CA TYR A 210 9.66 -14.42 6.64
C TYR A 210 8.80 -15.53 6.02
N GLU A 211 8.21 -16.36 6.86
CA GLU A 211 7.22 -17.36 6.42
C GLU A 211 6.12 -16.72 5.59
N PRO A 212 5.67 -17.38 4.50
CA PRO A 212 4.63 -16.83 3.66
C PRO A 212 3.29 -16.71 4.40
N VAL A 213 2.47 -15.75 3.98
CA VAL A 213 1.05 -15.74 4.30
C VAL A 213 0.34 -16.69 3.36
N MET A 214 -0.45 -17.60 3.90
CA MET A 214 -1.27 -18.52 3.10
C MET A 214 -2.70 -18.00 3.07
N ILE A 215 -3.29 -17.93 1.88
CA ILE A 215 -4.69 -17.56 1.68
C ILE A 215 -5.46 -18.69 0.98
N ASP A 216 -6.75 -18.78 1.26
CA ASP A 216 -7.70 -19.65 0.59
C ASP A 216 -8.87 -18.79 0.11
N ARG A 217 -9.02 -18.65 -1.23
CA ARG A 217 -10.08 -17.86 -1.85
C ARG A 217 -10.24 -16.47 -1.21
N GLY A 218 -9.12 -15.80 -0.95
CA GLY A 218 -9.08 -14.47 -0.32
C GLY A 218 -9.21 -14.48 1.20
N ASN A 219 -9.26 -15.62 1.88
CA ASN A 219 -9.21 -15.70 3.34
C ASN A 219 -7.84 -16.12 3.82
N VAL A 220 -7.33 -15.48 4.89
CA VAL A 220 -6.05 -15.87 5.50
C VAL A 220 -6.26 -17.17 6.30
N VAL A 221 -5.52 -18.22 5.95
CA VAL A 221 -5.60 -19.55 6.61
C VAL A 221 -4.43 -19.80 7.57
N LYS A 222 -3.33 -19.05 7.47
CA LYS A 222 -2.31 -18.96 8.52
C LYS A 222 -2.34 -17.55 9.11
N PRO A 223 -2.24 -17.41 10.43
CA PRO A 223 -2.23 -16.09 11.06
C PRO A 223 -1.08 -15.25 10.51
N VAL A 224 -1.37 -13.98 10.25
CA VAL A 224 -0.35 -12.98 9.99
C VAL A 224 0.31 -12.71 11.34
N TYR A 225 1.48 -13.29 11.61
CA TYR A 225 2.20 -12.97 12.82
C TYR A 225 2.58 -11.49 12.78
N THR A 226 2.14 -10.74 13.77
CA THR A 226 2.68 -9.41 14.04
C THR A 226 4.19 -9.59 14.25
N ALA A 227 5.00 -8.82 13.55
CA ALA A 227 6.42 -8.79 13.81
C ALA A 227 6.65 -8.35 15.27
N GLU A 228 7.41 -9.17 16.01
CA GLU A 228 7.97 -8.75 17.29
C GLU A 228 8.88 -7.53 17.13
#